data_71d32f0428a77f47ce463e808d3beb15
#
_entry.id   71d32f0428a77f47ce463e808d3beb15
#
_cell.length_a   1.000
_cell.length_b   1.000
_cell.length_c   1.000
_cell.angle_alpha   90.00
_cell.angle_beta   90.00
_cell.angle_gamma   90.00
#
_symmetry.space_group_name_H-M   'P 1'
#
loop_
_entity.id
_entity.type
_entity.pdbx_description
1 polymer ?
#
loop_
_entity_poly.entity_id
_entity_poly.type
_entity_poly.pdbx_seq_one_letter_code
_entity_poly.pdbx_strand_id
1 'polypeptide(L)'
;MIANHGLGILIGVGMFLLIKRFNYLYFFKFLTPLVLVMIGALFVLPTMGVNLFGSTRWLDIGNIRIQPSELAKPIIILWVARQLSNEKIKEHDLKTIWRAGFIPGLAVILIFLQPDFGTTATIAFIVFIQFLFSKTKLIYPALLSIGGWFIGRYFLESEFYRAERLRVWSEGICNQGQELLGACFQVHQSRIAISSGGMFGLGPGTSRARWGSLPSAYSDFISSIIGEEYGFIGYLIFIFILSICIITCLLYTSPSPRDRFL
;
A
#
# COMPACT_ATOMS: atom_id res chain seq x y z
N MET A 1 -6.82 4.64 23.45
CA MET A 1 -6.42 3.82 22.30
C MET A 1 -7.56 2.92 21.83
N ILE A 2 -8.12 2.06 22.66
CA ILE A 2 -9.23 1.13 22.32
C ILE A 2 -10.47 1.85 21.74
N ALA A 3 -10.87 3.00 22.31
CA ALA A 3 -12.00 3.78 21.82
C ALA A 3 -11.83 4.28 20.38
N ASN A 4 -10.63 4.74 20.02
CA ASN A 4 -10.35 5.23 18.67
C ASN A 4 -10.34 4.08 17.64
N HIS A 5 -9.83 2.90 17.99
CA HIS A 5 -9.91 1.72 17.14
C HIS A 5 -11.35 1.23 16.99
N GLY A 6 -12.12 1.20 18.06
CA GLY A 6 -13.55 0.85 18.03
C GLY A 6 -14.35 1.77 17.13
N LEU A 7 -14.13 3.08 17.24
CA LEU A 7 -14.76 4.08 16.38
C LEU A 7 -14.36 3.88 14.90
N GLY A 8 -13.09 3.62 14.63
CA GLY A 8 -12.60 3.35 13.28
C GLY A 8 -13.26 2.11 12.65
N ILE A 9 -13.42 1.04 13.43
CA ILE A 9 -14.12 -0.19 12.99
C ILE A 9 -15.58 0.11 12.69
N LEU A 10 -16.28 0.82 13.56
CA LEU A 10 -17.69 1.18 13.36
C LEU A 10 -17.88 2.03 12.11
N ILE A 11 -17.02 3.03 11.88
CA ILE A 11 -17.05 3.85 10.68
C ILE A 11 -16.77 3.00 9.44
N GLY A 12 -15.75 2.13 9.50
CA GLY A 12 -15.40 1.23 8.41
C GLY A 12 -16.52 0.27 8.03
N VAL A 13 -17.14 -0.37 9.01
CA VAL A 13 -18.30 -1.24 8.78
C VAL A 13 -19.49 -0.44 8.23
N GLY A 14 -19.76 0.74 8.77
CA GLY A 14 -20.82 1.62 8.27
C GLY A 14 -20.59 2.00 6.80
N MET A 15 -19.40 2.42 6.45
CA MET A 15 -19.03 2.73 5.05
C MET A 15 -19.13 1.50 4.14
N PHE A 16 -18.69 0.33 4.59
CA PHE A 16 -18.81 -0.92 3.84
C PHE A 16 -20.28 -1.25 3.52
N LEU A 17 -21.17 -1.16 4.52
CA LEU A 17 -22.59 -1.42 4.33
C LEU A 17 -23.27 -0.40 3.41
N LEU A 18 -22.84 0.87 3.47
CA LEU A 18 -23.32 1.91 2.57
C LEU A 18 -22.84 1.64 1.14
N ILE A 19 -21.53 1.42 0.92
CA ILE A 19 -20.97 1.20 -0.41
C ILE A 19 -21.58 -0.05 -1.07
N LYS A 20 -21.85 -1.12 -0.29
CA LYS A 20 -22.49 -2.34 -0.79
C LYS A 20 -23.89 -2.07 -1.40
N ARG A 21 -24.61 -1.05 -0.91
CA ARG A 21 -25.94 -0.68 -1.42
C ARG A 21 -25.93 0.23 -2.62
N PHE A 22 -24.81 0.92 -2.87
CA PHE A 22 -24.66 1.82 -4.02
C PHE A 22 -24.19 1.07 -5.26
N ASN A 23 -24.77 1.40 -6.40
CA ASN A 23 -24.24 0.91 -7.67
C ASN A 23 -22.89 1.59 -7.93
N TYR A 24 -21.83 0.79 -8.08
CA TYR A 24 -20.46 1.26 -8.31
C TYR A 24 -20.32 2.18 -9.54
N LEU A 25 -21.24 2.09 -10.50
CA LEU A 25 -21.26 2.97 -11.69
C LEU A 25 -21.44 4.44 -11.33
N TYR A 26 -22.10 4.75 -10.20
CA TYR A 26 -22.23 6.14 -9.75
C TYR A 26 -20.87 6.72 -9.33
N PHE A 27 -19.97 5.91 -8.78
CA PHE A 27 -18.62 6.36 -8.43
C PHE A 27 -17.84 6.85 -9.65
N PHE A 28 -18.07 6.26 -10.83
CA PHE A 28 -17.42 6.70 -12.06
C PHE A 28 -17.83 8.12 -12.50
N LYS A 29 -19.02 8.58 -12.13
CA LYS A 29 -19.46 9.97 -12.43
C LYS A 29 -18.66 10.98 -11.58
N PHE A 30 -18.38 10.63 -10.33
CA PHE A 30 -17.65 11.49 -9.39
C PHE A 30 -16.13 11.28 -9.41
N LEU A 31 -15.63 10.34 -10.19
CA LEU A 31 -14.22 9.99 -10.19
C LEU A 31 -13.31 11.12 -10.67
N THR A 32 -13.74 11.89 -11.70
CA THR A 32 -12.95 13.01 -12.20
C THR A 32 -12.76 14.13 -11.16
N PRO A 33 -13.82 14.67 -10.53
CA PRO A 33 -13.63 15.63 -9.44
C PRO A 33 -12.85 15.05 -8.26
N LEU A 34 -13.04 13.78 -7.95
CA LEU A 34 -12.29 13.12 -6.86
C LEU A 34 -10.79 13.06 -7.14
N VAL A 35 -10.40 12.75 -8.39
CA VAL A 35 -9.01 12.79 -8.84
C VAL A 35 -8.44 14.20 -8.75
N LEU A 36 -9.19 15.23 -9.15
CA LEU A 36 -8.72 16.62 -9.06
C LEU A 36 -8.48 17.05 -7.60
N VAL A 37 -9.41 16.69 -6.71
CA VAL A 37 -9.26 16.94 -5.26
C VAL A 37 -8.04 16.21 -4.70
N MET A 38 -7.85 14.95 -5.07
CA MET A 38 -6.69 14.14 -4.66
C MET A 38 -5.37 14.77 -5.12
N ILE A 39 -5.25 15.13 -6.41
CA ILE A 39 -4.04 15.78 -6.94
C ILE A 39 -3.81 17.12 -6.27
N GLY A 40 -4.86 17.93 -6.07
CA GLY A 40 -4.78 19.19 -5.34
C GLY A 40 -4.29 19.01 -3.91
N ALA A 41 -4.82 18.01 -3.19
CA ALA A 41 -4.37 17.67 -1.84
C ALA A 41 -2.90 17.25 -1.80
N LEU A 42 -2.46 16.41 -2.75
CA LEU A 42 -1.06 16.00 -2.86
C LEU A 42 -0.13 17.17 -3.19
N PHE A 43 -0.59 18.13 -4.00
CA PHE A 43 0.18 19.32 -4.38
C PHE A 43 0.35 20.31 -3.23
N VAL A 44 -0.65 20.42 -2.37
CA VAL A 44 -0.66 21.35 -1.22
C VAL A 44 0.14 20.80 -0.02
N LEU A 45 0.32 19.48 0.08
CA LEU A 45 1.00 18.82 1.20
C LEU A 45 2.40 19.37 1.54
N PRO A 46 3.31 19.66 0.58
CA PRO A 46 4.63 20.18 0.89
C PRO A 46 4.60 21.54 1.61
N THR A 47 3.54 22.35 1.41
CA THR A 47 3.40 23.68 1.98
C THR A 47 2.58 23.72 3.27
N MET A 48 1.53 22.90 3.36
CA MET A 48 0.58 22.91 4.50
C MET A 48 0.64 21.63 5.34
N GLY A 49 1.42 20.64 4.94
CA GLY A 49 1.52 19.38 5.65
C GLY A 49 2.29 19.49 6.97
N VAL A 50 1.91 18.68 7.94
CA VAL A 50 2.61 18.56 9.22
C VAL A 50 3.87 17.74 9.02
N ASN A 51 5.01 18.29 9.46
CA ASN A 51 6.28 17.59 9.41
C ASN A 51 6.36 16.59 10.56
N LEU A 52 6.23 15.30 10.24
CA LEU A 52 6.40 14.20 11.19
C LEU A 52 7.54 13.29 10.70
N PHE A 53 8.51 13.07 11.57
CA PHE A 53 9.67 12.20 11.26
C PHE A 53 10.44 12.60 9.98
N GLY A 54 10.56 13.93 9.72
CA GLY A 54 11.32 14.44 8.56
C GLY A 54 10.56 14.41 7.23
N SER A 55 9.25 14.18 7.24
CA SER A 55 8.42 14.20 6.02
C SER A 55 7.06 14.84 6.27
N THR A 56 6.57 15.59 5.26
CA THR A 56 5.26 16.27 5.27
C THR A 56 4.25 15.43 4.51
N ARG A 57 3.64 14.42 5.18
CA ARG A 57 2.73 13.46 4.56
C ARG A 57 1.30 13.55 5.06
N TRP A 58 1.07 14.31 6.12
CA TRP A 58 -0.19 14.37 6.84
C TRP A 58 -0.80 15.75 6.77
N LEU A 59 -2.10 15.82 6.55
CA LEU A 59 -2.90 17.02 6.72
C LEU A 59 -3.67 16.92 8.03
N ASP A 60 -3.52 17.93 8.90
CA ASP A 60 -4.32 18.07 10.11
C ASP A 60 -5.55 18.91 9.78
N ILE A 61 -6.71 18.28 9.79
CA ILE A 61 -8.01 18.94 9.61
C ILE A 61 -8.75 18.88 10.95
N GLY A 62 -8.51 19.89 11.80
CA GLY A 62 -9.02 19.90 13.16
C GLY A 62 -8.38 18.81 14.01
N ASN A 63 -9.18 17.85 14.48
CA ASN A 63 -8.70 16.72 15.30
C ASN A 63 -8.42 15.44 14.50
N ILE A 64 -8.54 15.49 13.18
CA ILE A 64 -8.39 14.32 12.31
C ILE A 64 -7.16 14.50 11.44
N ARG A 65 -6.27 13.50 11.47
CA ARG A 65 -5.10 13.41 10.58
C ARG A 65 -5.47 12.55 9.38
N ILE A 66 -5.31 13.13 8.20
CA ILE A 66 -5.57 12.45 6.94
C ILE A 66 -4.28 12.41 6.14
N GLN A 67 -3.96 11.23 5.61
CA GLN A 67 -2.86 11.05 4.66
C GLN A 67 -3.43 10.95 3.24
N PRO A 68 -3.30 11.98 2.41
CA PRO A 68 -3.88 11.99 1.06
C PRO A 68 -3.35 10.87 0.16
N SER A 69 -2.12 10.44 0.34
CA SER A 69 -1.53 9.33 -0.43
C SER A 69 -2.21 7.98 -0.16
N GLU A 70 -2.82 7.77 1.02
CA GLU A 70 -3.61 6.57 1.30
C GLU A 70 -4.92 6.57 0.48
N LEU A 71 -5.57 7.73 0.38
CA LEU A 71 -6.77 7.89 -0.44
C LEU A 71 -6.46 7.83 -1.95
N ALA A 72 -5.24 8.18 -2.35
CA ALA A 72 -4.81 8.11 -3.73
C ALA A 72 -4.84 6.68 -4.29
N LYS A 73 -4.52 5.66 -3.50
CA LYS A 73 -4.50 4.26 -3.95
C LYS A 73 -5.84 3.80 -4.55
N PRO A 74 -6.97 3.83 -3.84
CA PRO A 74 -8.25 3.41 -4.39
C PRO A 74 -8.73 4.30 -5.54
N ILE A 75 -8.47 5.60 -5.49
CA ILE A 75 -8.85 6.54 -6.55
C ILE A 75 -8.10 6.21 -7.85
N ILE A 76 -6.80 5.94 -7.77
CA ILE A 76 -5.97 5.58 -8.92
C ILE A 76 -6.39 4.23 -9.49
N ILE A 77 -6.70 3.24 -8.64
CA ILE A 77 -7.21 1.94 -9.10
C ILE A 77 -8.46 2.13 -9.95
N LEU A 78 -9.43 2.89 -9.47
CA LEU A 78 -10.67 3.15 -10.18
C LEU A 78 -10.44 3.98 -11.46
N TRP A 79 -9.54 4.96 -11.42
CA TRP A 79 -9.20 5.77 -12.58
C TRP A 79 -8.61 4.94 -13.72
N VAL A 80 -7.58 4.17 -13.42
CA VAL A 80 -6.90 3.32 -14.43
C VAL A 80 -7.87 2.27 -14.97
N ALA A 81 -8.62 1.60 -14.08
CA ALA A 81 -9.63 0.61 -14.48
C ALA A 81 -10.66 1.23 -15.44
N ARG A 82 -11.20 2.43 -15.14
CA ARG A 82 -12.14 3.15 -16.02
C ARG A 82 -11.54 3.47 -17.39
N GLN A 83 -10.27 3.90 -17.42
CA GLN A 83 -9.60 4.24 -18.68
C GLN A 83 -9.34 3.00 -19.53
N LEU A 84 -8.92 1.89 -18.90
CA LEU A 84 -8.58 0.66 -19.60
C LEU A 84 -9.80 -0.22 -19.96
N SER A 85 -10.95 -0.05 -19.28
CA SER A 85 -12.19 -0.81 -19.56
C SER A 85 -13.01 -0.25 -20.72
N ASN A 86 -12.62 0.86 -21.32
CA ASN A 86 -13.39 1.49 -22.39
C ASN A 86 -13.24 0.71 -23.70
N GLU A 87 -14.29 -0.03 -24.09
CA GLU A 87 -14.32 -0.90 -25.28
C GLU A 87 -14.14 -0.18 -26.63
N LYS A 88 -14.37 1.14 -26.68
CA LYS A 88 -14.14 1.95 -27.88
C LYS A 88 -12.66 2.16 -28.20
N ILE A 89 -11.78 1.71 -27.32
CA ILE A 89 -10.36 1.89 -27.44
C ILE A 89 -9.79 0.66 -28.16
N LYS A 90 -9.37 0.85 -29.39
CA LYS A 90 -8.60 -0.15 -30.12
C LYS A 90 -7.33 -0.49 -29.31
N GLU A 91 -6.97 -1.76 -29.29
CA GLU A 91 -5.94 -2.39 -28.44
C GLU A 91 -4.57 -1.69 -28.36
N HIS A 92 -4.35 -0.63 -29.14
CA HIS A 92 -3.03 -0.03 -29.36
C HIS A 92 -3.03 1.50 -29.36
N ASP A 93 -4.07 2.17 -28.83
CA ASP A 93 -4.10 3.63 -28.86
C ASP A 93 -3.20 4.23 -27.76
N LEU A 94 -2.09 4.83 -28.18
CA LEU A 94 -1.17 5.60 -27.33
C LEU A 94 -1.90 6.66 -26.49
N LYS A 95 -3.00 7.24 -27.02
CA LYS A 95 -3.82 8.21 -26.29
C LYS A 95 -4.45 7.61 -25.04
N THR A 96 -4.85 6.35 -25.11
CA THR A 96 -5.43 5.66 -23.96
C THR A 96 -4.41 5.38 -22.89
N ILE A 97 -3.24 4.90 -23.30
CA ILE A 97 -2.13 4.62 -22.40
C ILE A 97 -1.71 5.91 -21.70
N TRP A 98 -1.59 7.01 -22.47
CA TRP A 98 -1.28 8.31 -21.90
C TRP A 98 -2.35 8.79 -20.90
N ARG A 99 -3.64 8.68 -21.24
CA ARG A 99 -4.74 9.06 -20.35
C ARG A 99 -4.80 8.20 -19.08
N ALA A 100 -4.58 6.90 -19.21
CA ALA A 100 -4.57 5.98 -18.08
C ALA A 100 -3.35 6.20 -17.18
N GLY A 101 -2.18 6.49 -17.76
CA GLY A 101 -0.90 6.61 -17.05
C GLY A 101 -0.58 8.02 -16.53
N PHE A 102 -1.12 9.09 -17.16
CA PHE A 102 -0.76 10.46 -16.81
C PHE A 102 -1.11 10.83 -15.36
N ILE A 103 -2.34 10.57 -14.94
CA ILE A 103 -2.79 10.88 -13.57
C ILE A 103 -2.04 10.06 -12.51
N PRO A 104 -1.91 8.73 -12.66
CA PRO A 104 -1.07 7.94 -11.75
C PRO A 104 0.39 8.40 -11.75
N GLY A 105 0.95 8.71 -12.92
CA GLY A 105 2.33 9.20 -13.03
C GLY A 105 2.53 10.52 -12.27
N LEU A 106 1.60 11.45 -12.41
CA LEU A 106 1.62 12.71 -11.67
C LEU A 106 1.51 12.47 -10.15
N ALA A 107 0.59 11.59 -9.72
CA ALA A 107 0.46 11.25 -8.31
C ALA A 107 1.74 10.59 -7.76
N VAL A 108 2.36 9.66 -8.51
CA VAL A 108 3.62 9.02 -8.16
C VAL A 108 4.72 10.06 -7.98
N ILE A 109 4.85 11.03 -8.90
CA ILE A 109 5.83 12.11 -8.80
C ILE A 109 5.57 12.97 -7.55
N LEU A 110 4.34 13.39 -7.30
CA LEU A 110 4.00 14.22 -6.15
C LEU A 110 4.27 13.50 -4.82
N ILE A 111 3.91 12.23 -4.70
CA ILE A 111 4.15 11.42 -3.49
C ILE A 111 5.66 11.17 -3.31
N PHE A 112 6.37 10.97 -4.40
CA PHE A 112 7.81 10.81 -4.40
C PHE A 112 8.54 12.05 -3.85
N LEU A 113 8.08 13.25 -4.23
CA LEU A 113 8.61 14.53 -3.72
C LEU A 113 8.33 14.73 -2.21
N GLN A 114 7.40 13.96 -1.61
CA GLN A 114 7.10 13.95 -0.17
C GLN A 114 7.93 12.93 0.63
N PRO A 115 9.09 12.52 0.19
CA PRO A 115 9.93 11.36 0.50
C PRO A 115 9.16 10.10 0.98
N ASP A 116 8.03 9.75 0.31
CA ASP A 116 7.23 8.55 0.63
C ASP A 116 7.44 7.46 -0.43
N PHE A 117 8.57 6.76 -0.34
CA PHE A 117 8.94 5.73 -1.31
C PHE A 117 8.07 4.49 -1.24
N GLY A 118 7.62 4.12 -0.04
CA GLY A 118 6.76 2.96 0.15
C GLY A 118 5.45 3.09 -0.60
N THR A 119 4.77 4.21 -0.42
CA THR A 119 3.51 4.51 -1.11
C THR A 119 3.72 4.73 -2.60
N THR A 120 4.82 5.40 -3.00
CA THR A 120 5.21 5.57 -4.41
C THR A 120 5.38 4.23 -5.11
N ALA A 121 6.15 3.31 -4.53
CA ALA A 121 6.38 1.97 -5.08
C ALA A 121 5.08 1.16 -5.14
N THR A 122 4.24 1.25 -4.10
CA THR A 122 2.95 0.56 -4.06
C THR A 122 2.03 1.03 -5.18
N ILE A 123 1.88 2.34 -5.39
CA ILE A 123 1.03 2.89 -6.46
C ILE A 123 1.60 2.52 -7.84
N ALA A 124 2.91 2.64 -8.03
CA ALA A 124 3.56 2.27 -9.29
C ALA A 124 3.33 0.78 -9.60
N PHE A 125 3.44 -0.10 -8.60
CA PHE A 125 3.18 -1.53 -8.73
C PHE A 125 1.71 -1.83 -9.04
N ILE A 126 0.77 -1.16 -8.38
CA ILE A 126 -0.67 -1.29 -8.67
C ILE A 126 -0.96 -0.93 -10.13
N VAL A 127 -0.45 0.20 -10.59
CA VAL A 127 -0.62 0.65 -11.97
C VAL A 127 0.01 -0.33 -12.96
N PHE A 128 1.22 -0.81 -12.67
CA PHE A 128 1.89 -1.84 -13.48
C PHE A 128 1.04 -3.10 -13.62
N ILE A 129 0.51 -3.62 -12.53
CA ILE A 129 -0.35 -4.82 -12.53
C ILE A 129 -1.62 -4.57 -13.36
N GLN A 130 -2.25 -3.40 -13.24
CA GLN A 130 -3.44 -3.08 -14.04
C GLN A 130 -3.13 -3.02 -15.53
N PHE A 131 -1.99 -2.46 -15.93
CA PHE A 131 -1.56 -2.49 -17.33
C PHE A 131 -1.22 -3.90 -17.81
N LEU A 132 -0.60 -4.72 -16.97
CA LEU A 132 -0.25 -6.10 -17.29
C LEU A 132 -1.49 -6.95 -17.58
N PHE A 133 -2.57 -6.78 -16.80
CA PHE A 133 -3.83 -7.50 -16.99
C PHE A 133 -4.79 -6.83 -17.98
N SER A 134 -4.44 -5.69 -18.53
CA SER A 134 -5.22 -5.02 -19.55
C SER A 134 -4.96 -5.63 -20.94
N LYS A 135 -5.82 -5.31 -21.91
CA LYS A 135 -5.62 -5.70 -23.33
C LYS A 135 -4.54 -4.87 -24.04
N THR A 136 -3.69 -4.15 -23.31
CA THR A 136 -2.61 -3.34 -23.89
C THR A 136 -1.42 -4.21 -24.31
N LYS A 137 -0.60 -3.73 -25.25
CA LYS A 137 0.63 -4.44 -25.64
C LYS A 137 1.57 -4.58 -24.44
N LEU A 138 2.13 -5.77 -24.24
CA LEU A 138 3.07 -6.06 -23.14
C LEU A 138 4.33 -5.18 -23.14
N ILE A 139 4.62 -4.52 -24.25
CA ILE A 139 5.76 -3.59 -24.33
C ILE A 139 5.61 -2.40 -23.36
N TYR A 140 4.37 -1.93 -23.09
CA TYR A 140 4.16 -0.77 -22.22
C TYR A 140 4.41 -1.08 -20.75
N PRO A 141 3.83 -2.15 -20.13
CA PRO A 141 4.21 -2.53 -18.77
C PRO A 141 5.69 -2.93 -18.67
N ALA A 142 6.29 -3.54 -19.71
CA ALA A 142 7.73 -3.82 -19.73
C ALA A 142 8.58 -2.55 -19.67
N LEU A 143 8.26 -1.52 -20.46
CA LEU A 143 8.94 -0.24 -20.39
C LEU A 143 8.77 0.47 -19.05
N LEU A 144 7.55 0.41 -18.47
CA LEU A 144 7.28 0.96 -17.14
C LEU A 144 8.11 0.24 -16.05
N SER A 145 8.23 -1.08 -16.13
CA SER A 145 9.02 -1.85 -15.16
C SER A 145 10.51 -1.57 -15.28
N ILE A 146 11.05 -1.51 -16.51
CA ILE A 146 12.46 -1.20 -16.76
C ILE A 146 12.78 0.23 -16.28
N GLY A 147 11.99 1.22 -16.70
CA GLY A 147 12.17 2.61 -16.28
C GLY A 147 12.04 2.78 -14.77
N GLY A 148 11.01 2.16 -14.17
CA GLY A 148 10.79 2.16 -12.72
C GLY A 148 11.95 1.50 -11.95
N TRP A 149 12.54 0.43 -12.49
CA TRP A 149 13.68 -0.25 -11.88
C TRP A 149 14.93 0.65 -11.86
N PHE A 150 15.27 1.30 -12.99
CA PHE A 150 16.42 2.21 -13.07
C PHE A 150 16.26 3.43 -12.16
N ILE A 151 15.06 4.06 -12.18
CA ILE A 151 14.74 5.20 -11.32
C ILE A 151 14.79 4.75 -9.85
N GLY A 152 14.12 3.65 -9.52
CA GLY A 152 14.09 3.12 -8.17
C GLY A 152 15.48 2.80 -7.63
N ARG A 153 16.33 2.16 -8.43
CA ARG A 153 17.71 1.85 -8.05
C ARG A 153 18.54 3.12 -7.80
N TYR A 154 18.49 4.09 -8.71
CA TYR A 154 19.20 5.35 -8.54
C TYR A 154 18.82 6.05 -7.22
N PHE A 155 17.52 6.08 -6.89
CA PHE A 155 17.05 6.73 -5.67
C PHE A 155 17.27 5.90 -4.39
N LEU A 156 17.29 4.58 -4.47
CA LEU A 156 17.63 3.74 -3.33
C LEU A 156 19.10 3.94 -2.93
N GLU A 157 19.99 4.12 -3.92
CA GLU A 157 21.42 4.30 -3.69
C GLU A 157 21.78 5.76 -3.31
N SER A 158 20.93 6.74 -3.61
CA SER A 158 21.23 8.17 -3.40
C SER A 158 21.28 8.61 -1.93
N GLU A 159 20.64 7.87 -1.02
CA GLU A 159 20.57 8.22 0.40
C GLU A 159 21.10 7.07 1.27
N PHE A 160 22.04 7.38 2.16
CA PHE A 160 22.69 6.40 3.04
C PHE A 160 21.69 5.52 3.82
N TYR A 161 20.63 6.13 4.39
CA TYR A 161 19.62 5.41 5.17
C TYR A 161 18.83 4.38 4.35
N ARG A 162 18.59 4.66 3.04
CA ARG A 162 17.86 3.75 2.14
C ARG A 162 18.76 2.63 1.65
N ALA A 163 19.98 2.97 1.30
CA ALA A 163 21.02 2.00 0.92
C ALA A 163 21.27 0.99 2.05
N GLU A 164 21.32 1.47 3.30
CA GLU A 164 21.46 0.62 4.48
C GLU A 164 20.27 -0.33 4.68
N ARG A 165 19.02 0.13 4.51
CA ARG A 165 17.84 -0.76 4.55
C ARG A 165 17.88 -1.84 3.49
N LEU A 166 18.27 -1.48 2.26
CA LEU A 166 18.40 -2.45 1.18
C LEU A 166 19.50 -3.48 1.48
N ARG A 167 20.61 -3.03 2.02
CA ARG A 167 21.73 -3.89 2.44
C ARG A 167 21.30 -4.85 3.55
N VAL A 168 20.65 -4.37 4.61
CA VAL A 168 20.13 -5.20 5.70
C VAL A 168 19.14 -6.23 5.17
N TRP A 169 18.32 -5.88 4.18
CA TRP A 169 17.38 -6.80 3.56
C TRP A 169 18.08 -7.85 2.67
N SER A 170 19.05 -7.45 1.87
CA SER A 170 19.72 -8.34 0.90
C SER A 170 20.77 -9.24 1.54
N GLU A 171 21.54 -8.73 2.48
CA GLU A 171 22.61 -9.47 3.15
C GLU A 171 22.11 -10.24 4.39
N GLY A 172 20.96 -9.85 4.93
CA GLY A 172 20.37 -10.48 6.12
C GLY A 172 21.18 -10.30 7.39
N ILE A 173 22.26 -9.55 7.34
CA ILE A 173 23.24 -9.39 8.41
C ILE A 173 23.23 -7.94 8.87
N CYS A 174 22.84 -7.74 10.14
CA CYS A 174 23.20 -6.55 10.87
C CYS A 174 24.61 -6.77 11.44
N ASN A 175 25.59 -5.98 11.05
CA ASN A 175 26.94 -6.07 11.60
C ASN A 175 26.90 -5.87 13.11
N GLN A 176 27.70 -6.65 13.84
CA GLN A 176 27.84 -6.53 15.30
C GLN A 176 28.13 -5.08 15.67
N GLY A 177 27.26 -4.47 16.49
CA GLY A 177 27.33 -3.06 16.89
C GLY A 177 26.33 -2.12 16.17
N GLN A 178 25.78 -2.48 15.01
CA GLN A 178 24.71 -1.74 14.32
C GLN A 178 23.31 -2.25 14.71
N GLU A 179 23.23 -3.31 15.47
CA GLU A 179 21.98 -3.93 15.93
C GLU A 179 21.11 -3.00 16.79
N LEU A 180 21.69 -1.93 17.32
CA LEU A 180 21.05 -0.96 18.22
C LEU A 180 20.53 0.28 17.50
N LEU A 181 20.73 0.44 16.20
CA LEU A 181 20.41 1.67 15.47
C LEU A 181 19.52 1.45 14.23
N GLY A 182 18.50 2.28 14.09
CA GLY A 182 17.73 2.47 12.87
C GLY A 182 16.99 1.24 12.32
N ALA A 183 17.18 0.94 11.05
CA ALA A 183 16.49 -0.14 10.33
C ALA A 183 16.90 -1.53 10.83
N CYS A 184 18.15 -1.69 11.21
CA CYS A 184 18.69 -2.93 11.76
C CYS A 184 18.01 -3.30 13.07
N PHE A 185 17.83 -2.34 13.97
CA PHE A 185 17.16 -2.55 15.25
C PHE A 185 15.73 -3.07 15.05
N GLN A 186 14.96 -2.47 14.14
CA GLN A 186 13.59 -2.89 13.87
C GLN A 186 13.52 -4.32 13.34
N VAL A 187 14.36 -4.68 12.37
CA VAL A 187 14.41 -6.03 11.80
C VAL A 187 14.88 -7.06 12.85
N HIS A 188 15.87 -6.71 13.65
CA HIS A 188 16.39 -7.58 14.71
C HIS A 188 15.32 -7.85 15.79
N GLN A 189 14.68 -6.81 16.31
CA GLN A 189 13.60 -6.94 17.29
C GLN A 189 12.40 -7.72 16.74
N SER A 190 12.06 -7.52 15.46
CA SER A 190 11.01 -8.27 14.77
C SER A 190 11.34 -9.77 14.71
N ARG A 191 12.60 -10.14 14.40
CA ARG A 191 13.05 -11.54 14.39
C ARG A 191 13.03 -12.16 15.78
N ILE A 192 13.47 -11.42 16.81
CA ILE A 192 13.40 -11.87 18.21
C ILE A 192 11.96 -12.15 18.60
N ALA A 193 11.03 -11.25 18.29
CA ALA A 193 9.61 -11.41 18.57
C ALA A 193 9.06 -12.70 17.95
N ILE A 194 9.26 -12.89 16.64
CA ILE A 194 8.79 -14.09 15.93
C ILE A 194 9.41 -15.36 16.50
N SER A 195 10.72 -15.36 16.77
CA SER A 195 11.41 -16.54 17.29
C SER A 195 10.99 -16.90 18.71
N SER A 196 10.66 -15.91 19.54
CA SER A 196 10.20 -16.13 20.92
C SER A 196 8.82 -16.79 20.98
N GLY A 197 7.98 -16.65 19.95
CA GLY A 197 6.68 -17.28 19.88
C GLY A 197 6.72 -18.80 19.65
N GLY A 198 7.81 -19.35 19.10
CA GLY A 198 7.93 -20.79 18.85
C GLY A 198 6.77 -21.36 18.02
N MET A 199 6.33 -22.59 18.33
CA MET A 199 5.26 -23.26 17.58
C MET A 199 3.86 -22.79 17.98
N PHE A 200 3.61 -22.52 19.27
CA PHE A 200 2.27 -22.28 19.82
C PHE A 200 2.05 -20.85 20.29
N GLY A 201 3.09 -20.02 20.35
CA GLY A 201 3.04 -18.66 20.85
C GLY A 201 3.14 -18.55 22.37
N LEU A 202 3.32 -17.32 22.84
CA LEU A 202 3.37 -16.99 24.27
C LEU A 202 1.96 -16.77 24.87
N GLY A 203 0.93 -16.68 24.04
CA GLY A 203 -0.44 -16.39 24.42
C GLY A 203 -0.90 -14.98 24.01
N PRO A 204 -2.22 -14.78 23.84
CA PRO A 204 -2.78 -13.50 23.44
C PRO A 204 -2.49 -12.40 24.47
N GLY A 205 -2.01 -11.24 24.03
CA GLY A 205 -1.71 -10.07 24.86
C GLY A 205 -0.40 -10.14 25.64
N THR A 206 0.40 -11.21 25.48
CA THR A 206 1.67 -11.41 26.22
C THR A 206 2.89 -10.92 25.45
N SER A 207 2.73 -10.42 24.23
CA SER A 207 3.83 -9.93 23.40
C SER A 207 4.67 -8.86 24.11
N ARG A 208 5.96 -9.11 24.23
CA ARG A 208 6.95 -8.16 24.77
C ARG A 208 7.28 -7.08 23.76
N ALA A 209 7.28 -7.42 22.48
CA ALA A 209 7.51 -6.49 21.39
C ALA A 209 6.48 -5.35 21.36
N ARG A 210 5.25 -5.62 21.80
CA ARG A 210 4.17 -4.67 21.94
C ARG A 210 4.46 -3.53 22.92
N TRP A 211 5.21 -3.79 23.98
CA TRP A 211 5.40 -2.86 25.11
C TRP A 211 6.61 -1.93 24.97
N GLY A 212 7.12 -1.74 23.76
CA GLY A 212 8.10 -0.69 23.46
C GLY A 212 9.45 -1.18 22.99
N SER A 213 9.70 -2.49 22.92
CA SER A 213 10.94 -3.01 22.34
C SER A 213 10.96 -2.93 20.82
N LEU A 214 9.79 -2.89 20.15
CA LEU A 214 9.67 -2.79 18.69
C LEU A 214 8.99 -1.48 18.28
N PRO A 215 9.70 -0.55 17.61
CA PRO A 215 9.11 0.66 17.07
C PRO A 215 8.02 0.35 16.04
N SER A 216 6.92 1.11 16.05
CA SER A 216 5.78 0.92 15.13
C SER A 216 5.17 -0.49 15.14
N ALA A 217 5.21 -1.16 16.30
CA ALA A 217 4.75 -2.53 16.47
C ALA A 217 3.30 -2.75 16.04
N TYR A 218 2.42 -1.74 16.23
CA TYR A 218 0.97 -1.83 15.91
C TYR A 218 0.61 -1.55 14.45
N SER A 219 1.53 -1.04 13.66
CA SER A 219 1.32 -0.71 12.25
C SER A 219 2.18 -1.59 11.34
N ASP A 220 3.47 -1.33 11.32
CA ASP A 220 4.38 -1.91 10.34
C ASP A 220 4.83 -3.34 10.70
N PHE A 221 4.81 -3.67 11.99
CA PHE A 221 5.29 -4.96 12.51
C PHE A 221 4.22 -5.79 13.22
N ILE A 222 2.94 -5.58 12.89
CA ILE A 222 1.83 -6.34 13.49
C ILE A 222 1.99 -7.86 13.27
N SER A 223 2.57 -8.27 12.14
CA SER A 223 2.87 -9.66 11.84
C SER A 223 3.83 -10.29 12.83
N SER A 224 4.80 -9.52 13.35
CA SER A 224 5.74 -10.01 14.37
C SER A 224 5.05 -10.22 15.71
N ILE A 225 4.10 -9.37 16.07
CA ILE A 225 3.28 -9.55 17.28
C ILE A 225 2.43 -10.81 17.15
N ILE A 226 1.79 -11.04 15.98
CA ILE A 226 1.01 -12.24 15.73
C ILE A 226 1.89 -13.49 15.86
N GLY A 227 3.11 -13.43 15.30
CA GLY A 227 4.08 -14.53 15.43
C GLY A 227 4.51 -14.79 16.88
N GLU A 228 4.69 -13.74 17.69
CA GLU A 228 5.05 -13.87 19.12
C GLU A 228 3.88 -14.41 19.95
N GLU A 229 2.67 -13.88 19.78
CA GLU A 229 1.52 -14.25 20.61
C GLU A 229 0.90 -15.60 20.23
N TYR A 230 0.83 -15.93 18.94
CA TYR A 230 0.16 -17.13 18.45
C TYR A 230 1.10 -18.18 17.87
N GLY A 231 2.40 -17.89 17.79
CA GLY A 231 3.42 -18.79 17.27
C GLY A 231 3.28 -19.08 15.78
N PHE A 232 4.06 -20.06 15.34
CA PHE A 232 4.09 -20.46 13.93
C PHE A 232 2.73 -20.96 13.42
N ILE A 233 2.04 -21.78 14.20
CA ILE A 233 0.72 -22.32 13.82
C ILE A 233 -0.31 -21.21 13.69
N GLY A 234 -0.40 -20.28 14.66
CA GLY A 234 -1.32 -19.15 14.60
C GLY A 234 -1.01 -18.22 13.42
N TYR A 235 0.26 -18.02 13.11
CA TYR A 235 0.69 -17.23 11.96
C TYR A 235 0.28 -17.89 10.62
N LEU A 236 0.40 -19.21 10.50
CA LEU A 236 -0.09 -19.94 9.32
C LEU A 236 -1.60 -19.84 9.16
N ILE A 237 -2.36 -19.97 10.25
CA ILE A 237 -3.81 -19.81 10.23
C ILE A 237 -4.18 -18.39 9.76
N PHE A 238 -3.48 -17.38 10.23
CA PHE A 238 -3.70 -15.99 9.81
C PHE A 238 -3.46 -15.82 8.30
N ILE A 239 -2.34 -16.33 7.78
CA ILE A 239 -2.05 -16.28 6.33
C ILE A 239 -3.11 -17.05 5.53
N PHE A 240 -3.55 -18.21 6.02
CA PHE A 240 -4.58 -19.03 5.37
C PHE A 240 -5.92 -18.29 5.27
N ILE A 241 -6.36 -17.64 6.34
CA ILE A 241 -7.58 -16.83 6.34
C ILE A 241 -7.47 -15.67 5.34
N LEU A 242 -6.35 -14.95 5.32
CA LEU A 242 -6.11 -13.88 4.34
C LEU A 242 -6.14 -14.41 2.91
N SER A 243 -5.53 -15.57 2.67
CA SER A 243 -5.51 -16.20 1.34
C SER A 243 -6.92 -16.58 0.89
N ILE A 244 -7.74 -17.16 1.76
CA ILE A 244 -9.15 -17.45 1.47
C ILE A 244 -9.91 -16.17 1.13
N CYS A 245 -9.74 -15.09 1.91
CA CYS A 245 -10.40 -13.81 1.62
C CYS A 245 -10.01 -13.27 0.23
N ILE A 246 -8.73 -13.32 -0.12
CA ILE A 246 -8.24 -12.86 -1.42
C ILE A 246 -8.80 -13.74 -2.55
N ILE A 247 -8.73 -15.06 -2.42
CA ILE A 247 -9.20 -15.99 -3.44
C ILE A 247 -10.72 -15.85 -3.64
N THR A 248 -11.49 -15.77 -2.57
CA THR A 248 -12.96 -15.61 -2.66
C THR A 248 -13.33 -14.28 -3.29
N CYS A 249 -12.64 -13.17 -2.94
CA CYS A 249 -12.83 -11.89 -3.61
C CYS A 249 -12.55 -11.96 -5.11
N LEU A 250 -11.42 -12.57 -5.51
CA LEU A 250 -11.05 -12.69 -6.91
C LEU A 250 -12.03 -13.59 -7.69
N LEU A 251 -12.47 -14.71 -7.12
CA LEU A 251 -13.44 -15.61 -7.76
C LEU A 251 -14.82 -14.94 -7.92
N TYR A 252 -15.26 -14.17 -6.90
CA TYR A 252 -16.56 -13.51 -6.96
C TYR A 252 -16.58 -12.31 -7.93
N THR A 253 -15.46 -11.59 -8.06
CA THR A 253 -15.35 -10.44 -8.96
C THR A 253 -14.91 -10.80 -10.38
N SER A 254 -14.44 -12.04 -10.60
CA SER A 254 -14.11 -12.52 -11.95
C SER A 254 -15.40 -12.72 -12.76
N PRO A 255 -15.55 -12.07 -13.94
CA PRO A 255 -16.74 -12.26 -14.77
C PRO A 255 -16.86 -13.74 -15.16
N SER A 256 -18.00 -14.33 -14.83
CA SER A 256 -18.33 -15.70 -15.23
C SER A 256 -18.23 -15.84 -16.76
N PRO A 257 -17.79 -16.98 -17.30
CA PRO A 257 -17.89 -17.23 -18.73
C PRO A 257 -19.30 -17.02 -19.29
N ARG A 258 -20.35 -17.15 -18.46
CA ARG A 258 -21.76 -16.88 -18.84
C ARG A 258 -22.07 -15.39 -18.99
N ASP A 259 -21.39 -14.52 -18.25
CA ASP A 259 -21.64 -13.07 -18.32
C ASP A 259 -20.98 -12.40 -19.53
N ARG A 260 -20.22 -13.16 -20.33
CA ARG A 260 -19.63 -12.68 -21.59
C ARG A 260 -20.59 -12.77 -22.78
N PHE A 261 -21.76 -13.38 -22.61
CA PHE A 261 -22.76 -13.60 -23.66
C PHE A 261 -24.06 -12.82 -23.42
N LEU A 262 -24.12 -11.97 -22.40
CA LEU A 262 -25.18 -10.99 -22.13
C LEU A 262 -24.64 -9.56 -22.33
#